data_49f53f6a048344490eb2950d9c69a294
#
_entry.id   49f53f6a048344490eb2950d9c69a294
#
_cell.length_a   1.000
_cell.length_b   1.000
_cell.length_c   1.000
_cell.angle_alpha   90.00
_cell.angle_beta   90.00
_cell.angle_gamma   90.00
#
_symmetry.space_group_name_H-M   'P 1'
#
loop_
_entity.id
_entity.type
_entity.pdbx_description
1 polymer ?
#
loop_
_entity_poly.entity_id
_entity_poly.type
_entity_poly.pdbx_seq_one_letter_code
_entity_poly.pdbx_strand_id
1 'polypeptide(L)'
;MPQQPMNGPIIATPMLGKILSGSDLVLAEWTADGCPPGTEPMRIAPLHRHLEDDEAWYVLEGTLAFQIGDDIIEAGSGSAVIAPRGVKHTFWNPKQPPARYLIIMTKRISGLIDAIHAAQQRNPAAMKTLFARYESELLE
;
A
#
# COMPACT_ATOMS: atom_id res chain seq x y z
N MET A 1 2.83 19.87 -29.18
CA MET A 1 1.58 19.24 -29.52
C MET A 1 0.94 18.63 -28.31
N PRO A 2 -0.30 18.92 -28.08
CA PRO A 2 -0.96 18.33 -26.94
C PRO A 2 -1.05 16.82 -27.09
N GLN A 3 -0.92 16.15 -25.97
CA GLN A 3 -1.06 14.73 -25.90
C GLN A 3 -2.50 14.34 -26.18
N GLN A 4 -2.70 13.36 -27.04
CA GLN A 4 -4.02 12.83 -27.26
C GLN A 4 -4.48 12.10 -26.00
N PRO A 5 -5.72 12.31 -25.55
CA PRO A 5 -6.22 11.52 -24.44
C PRO A 5 -6.17 10.05 -24.81
N MET A 6 -5.79 9.24 -23.87
CA MET A 6 -5.83 7.80 -24.07
C MET A 6 -7.28 7.34 -24.03
N ASN A 7 -7.83 7.00 -25.19
CA ASN A 7 -9.21 6.53 -25.31
C ASN A 7 -9.31 5.01 -25.23
N GLY A 8 -8.18 4.31 -25.28
CA GLY A 8 -8.16 2.88 -25.16
C GLY A 8 -8.05 2.43 -23.70
N PRO A 9 -8.18 1.13 -23.47
CA PRO A 9 -8.05 0.60 -22.11
C PRO A 9 -6.62 0.76 -21.58
N ILE A 10 -6.53 0.98 -20.28
CA ILE A 10 -5.27 0.92 -19.56
C ILE A 10 -5.22 -0.49 -18.97
N ILE A 11 -4.27 -1.30 -19.42
CA ILE A 11 -4.33 -2.73 -19.11
C ILE A 11 -2.93 -3.32 -18.94
N ALA A 12 -2.81 -4.26 -18.03
CA ALA A 12 -1.65 -5.14 -17.90
C ALA A 12 -2.12 -6.58 -17.81
N THR A 13 -1.71 -7.41 -18.76
CA THR A 13 -2.12 -8.81 -18.85
C THR A 13 -0.91 -9.69 -19.08
N PRO A 14 -0.35 -10.27 -18.02
CA PRO A 14 -0.68 -10.08 -16.60
C PRO A 14 0.00 -8.85 -15.99
N MET A 15 -0.31 -8.58 -14.73
CA MET A 15 0.31 -7.46 -13.99
C MET A 15 1.81 -7.60 -13.87
N LEU A 16 2.32 -8.73 -13.45
CA LEU A 16 3.77 -9.03 -13.31
C LEU A 16 4.54 -7.91 -12.62
N GLY A 17 4.04 -7.46 -11.48
CA GLY A 17 4.74 -6.43 -10.70
C GLY A 17 4.62 -5.03 -11.26
N LYS A 18 3.71 -4.80 -12.20
CA LYS A 18 3.53 -3.49 -12.84
C LYS A 18 2.68 -2.56 -12.01
N ILE A 19 2.72 -1.28 -12.38
CA ILE A 19 1.87 -0.24 -11.82
C ILE A 19 1.03 0.33 -12.96
N LEU A 20 -0.29 0.41 -12.76
CA LEU A 20 -1.22 1.03 -13.68
C LEU A 20 -1.79 2.28 -13.03
N SER A 21 -1.85 3.38 -13.78
CA SER A 21 -2.38 4.64 -13.29
C SER A 21 -3.48 5.16 -14.19
N GLY A 22 -4.64 5.43 -13.59
CA GLY A 22 -5.70 6.19 -14.22
C GLY A 22 -5.56 7.67 -13.87
N SER A 23 -6.67 8.43 -13.91
CA SER A 23 -6.64 9.84 -13.52
C SER A 23 -6.53 10.01 -12.00
N ASP A 24 -7.25 9.19 -11.24
CA ASP A 24 -7.23 9.25 -9.77
C ASP A 24 -6.83 7.94 -9.12
N LEU A 25 -6.91 6.85 -9.86
CA LEU A 25 -6.74 5.50 -9.32
C LEU A 25 -5.41 4.90 -9.78
N VAL A 26 -4.76 4.22 -8.85
CA VAL A 26 -3.51 3.50 -9.13
C VAL A 26 -3.65 2.07 -8.62
N LEU A 27 -3.22 1.12 -9.45
CA LEU A 27 -3.14 -0.29 -9.10
C LEU A 27 -1.68 -0.71 -9.19
N ALA A 28 -1.15 -1.28 -8.13
CA ALA A 28 0.22 -1.77 -8.12
C ALA A 28 0.26 -3.20 -7.63
N GLU A 29 1.08 -4.03 -8.26
CA GLU A 29 1.31 -5.38 -7.77
C GLU A 29 2.68 -5.44 -7.11
N TRP A 30 2.72 -5.90 -5.85
CA TRP A 30 3.96 -6.05 -5.10
C TRP A 30 4.03 -7.43 -4.44
N THR A 31 5.23 -7.76 -4.01
CA THR A 31 5.50 -9.00 -3.27
C THR A 31 6.05 -8.63 -1.90
N ALA A 32 5.45 -9.20 -0.86
CA ALA A 32 5.95 -9.08 0.50
C ALA A 32 6.77 -10.31 0.84
N ASP A 33 8.01 -10.09 1.24
CA ASP A 33 8.88 -11.19 1.66
C ASP A 33 8.28 -11.92 2.85
N GLY A 34 8.58 -13.22 2.95
CA GLY A 34 8.11 -14.03 4.05
C GLY A 34 8.80 -13.69 5.36
N CYS A 35 8.17 -14.13 6.44
CA CYS A 35 8.69 -13.98 7.79
C CYS A 35 9.37 -15.29 8.21
N PRO A 36 10.68 -15.32 8.43
CA PRO A 36 11.35 -16.57 8.87
C PRO A 36 10.81 -17.05 10.22
N PRO A 37 10.78 -18.36 10.46
CA PRO A 37 10.30 -18.88 11.72
C PRO A 37 11.06 -18.30 12.92
N GLY A 38 10.35 -18.00 14.00
CA GLY A 38 10.96 -17.50 15.22
C GLY A 38 11.35 -16.03 15.18
N THR A 39 11.02 -15.30 14.11
CA THR A 39 11.28 -13.87 14.01
C THR A 39 9.97 -13.09 14.04
N GLU A 40 10.05 -11.84 14.47
CA GLU A 40 8.90 -10.93 14.42
C GLU A 40 8.69 -10.47 12.98
N PRO A 41 7.44 -10.47 12.49
CA PRO A 41 7.16 -9.93 11.16
C PRO A 41 7.50 -8.44 11.10
N MET A 42 8.10 -8.02 9.97
CA MET A 42 8.33 -6.61 9.72
C MET A 42 7.10 -5.99 9.09
N ARG A 43 6.68 -4.86 9.63
CA ARG A 43 5.61 -4.08 9.00
C ARG A 43 6.07 -3.56 7.64
N ILE A 44 5.22 -3.70 6.64
CA ILE A 44 5.50 -3.20 5.29
C ILE A 44 5.35 -1.68 5.27
N ALA A 45 4.43 -1.18 6.06
CA ALA A 45 4.20 0.25 6.24
C ALA A 45 4.09 0.54 7.73
N PRO A 46 4.49 1.74 8.20
CA PRO A 46 4.28 2.10 9.61
C PRO A 46 2.79 2.26 9.90
N LEU A 47 2.43 2.29 11.18
CA LEU A 47 1.05 2.60 11.55
C LEU A 47 0.75 4.05 11.18
N HIS A 48 -0.26 4.24 10.33
CA HIS A 48 -0.61 5.57 9.80
C HIS A 48 -2.07 5.58 9.37
N ARG A 49 -2.54 6.73 8.97
CA ARG A 49 -3.86 6.86 8.34
C ARG A 49 -3.82 7.90 7.24
N HIS A 50 -4.70 7.72 6.28
CA HIS A 50 -4.92 8.70 5.21
C HIS A 50 -6.19 9.48 5.57
N LEU A 51 -6.11 10.81 5.60
CA LEU A 51 -7.22 11.62 6.09
C LEU A 51 -8.32 11.79 5.04
N GLU A 52 -7.96 11.68 3.76
CA GLU A 52 -8.86 11.99 2.65
C GLU A 52 -9.05 10.85 1.67
N ASP A 53 -8.35 9.73 1.84
CA ASP A 53 -8.32 8.67 0.83
C ASP A 53 -8.56 7.30 1.45
N ASP A 54 -9.30 6.47 0.73
CA ASP A 54 -9.39 5.04 1.01
C ASP A 54 -8.23 4.32 0.35
N GLU A 55 -7.87 3.17 0.90
CA GLU A 55 -6.85 2.30 0.32
C GLU A 55 -7.30 0.86 0.43
N ALA A 56 -7.02 0.05 -0.60
CA ALA A 56 -7.45 -1.34 -0.61
C ALA A 56 -6.34 -2.27 -1.05
N TRP A 57 -6.47 -3.52 -0.66
CA TRP A 57 -5.55 -4.59 -1.03
C TRP A 57 -6.34 -5.79 -1.49
N TYR A 58 -5.79 -6.52 -2.46
CA TYR A 58 -6.31 -7.80 -2.90
C TYR A 58 -5.16 -8.81 -2.88
N VAL A 59 -5.28 -9.86 -2.08
CA VAL A 59 -4.23 -10.85 -1.95
C VAL A 59 -4.33 -11.86 -3.08
N LEU A 60 -3.27 -11.94 -3.89
CA LEU A 60 -3.20 -12.85 -5.03
C LEU A 60 -2.65 -14.21 -4.61
N GLU A 61 -1.65 -14.21 -3.75
CA GLU A 61 -0.94 -15.41 -3.34
C GLU A 61 -0.40 -15.21 -1.93
N GLY A 62 -0.42 -16.27 -1.12
CA GLY A 62 0.07 -16.19 0.24
C GLY A 62 -0.92 -15.57 1.20
N THR A 63 -0.42 -15.00 2.28
CA THR A 63 -1.23 -14.43 3.36
C THR A 63 -0.64 -13.10 3.79
N LEU A 64 -1.51 -12.11 4.01
CA LEU A 64 -1.13 -10.85 4.64
C LEU A 64 -1.95 -10.68 5.91
N ALA A 65 -1.34 -10.05 6.90
CA ALA A 65 -2.03 -9.63 8.11
C ALA A 65 -2.17 -8.12 8.08
N PHE A 66 -3.30 -7.62 8.56
CA PHE A 66 -3.61 -6.20 8.59
C PHE A 66 -4.06 -5.81 9.98
N GLN A 67 -3.64 -4.64 10.42
CA GLN A 67 -4.32 -3.94 11.50
C GLN A 67 -5.15 -2.85 10.84
N ILE A 68 -6.46 -2.91 11.02
CA ILE A 68 -7.40 -1.89 10.54
C ILE A 68 -8.14 -1.36 11.78
N GLY A 69 -7.89 -0.10 12.13
CA GLY A 69 -8.32 0.40 13.43
C GLY A 69 -7.61 -0.38 14.53
N ASP A 70 -8.37 -0.99 15.41
CA ASP A 70 -7.82 -1.85 16.48
C ASP A 70 -7.92 -3.34 16.16
N ASP A 71 -8.53 -3.70 15.03
CA ASP A 71 -8.72 -5.09 14.64
C ASP A 71 -7.52 -5.60 13.86
N ILE A 72 -7.09 -6.82 14.18
CA ILE A 72 -6.04 -7.51 13.45
C ILE A 72 -6.67 -8.69 12.72
N ILE A 73 -6.47 -8.75 11.41
CA ILE A 73 -7.07 -9.79 10.57
C ILE A 73 -6.00 -10.40 9.67
N GLU A 74 -6.20 -11.66 9.30
CA GLU A 74 -5.39 -12.30 8.27
C GLU A 74 -6.24 -12.49 7.03
N ALA A 75 -5.64 -12.23 5.87
CA ALA A 75 -6.28 -12.31 4.58
C ALA A 75 -5.45 -13.23 3.69
N GLY A 76 -6.05 -14.35 3.28
CA GLY A 76 -5.40 -15.29 2.37
C GLY A 76 -5.70 -14.97 0.91
N SER A 77 -5.22 -15.84 0.02
CA SER A 77 -5.42 -15.71 -1.42
C SER A 77 -6.89 -15.50 -1.77
N GLY A 78 -7.18 -14.51 -2.60
CA GLY A 78 -8.53 -14.19 -3.01
C GLY A 78 -9.28 -13.25 -2.08
N SER A 79 -8.64 -12.78 -1.01
CA SER A 79 -9.27 -11.87 -0.05
C SER A 79 -8.97 -10.42 -0.38
N ALA A 80 -9.91 -9.54 -0.07
CA ALA A 80 -9.76 -8.11 -0.24
C ALA A 80 -9.95 -7.40 1.10
N VAL A 81 -9.20 -6.32 1.31
CA VAL A 81 -9.25 -5.52 2.54
C VAL A 81 -9.28 -4.06 2.15
N ILE A 82 -10.10 -3.26 2.84
CA ILE A 82 -10.12 -1.81 2.66
C ILE A 82 -9.79 -1.15 3.99
N ALA A 83 -8.90 -0.18 3.96
CA ALA A 83 -8.71 0.78 5.03
C ALA A 83 -9.44 2.07 4.63
N PRO A 84 -10.60 2.37 5.25
CA PRO A 84 -11.31 3.60 4.92
C PRO A 84 -10.52 4.83 5.34
N ARG A 85 -10.81 5.97 4.71
CA ARG A 85 -10.18 7.24 5.10
C ARG A 85 -10.34 7.46 6.61
N GLY A 86 -9.29 7.99 7.21
CA GLY A 86 -9.29 8.30 8.64
C GLY A 86 -9.02 7.12 9.56
N VAL A 87 -9.04 5.89 9.05
CA VAL A 87 -8.83 4.70 9.87
C VAL A 87 -7.34 4.32 9.86
N LYS A 88 -6.75 4.23 11.04
CA LYS A 88 -5.34 3.83 11.17
C LYS A 88 -5.14 2.42 10.67
N HIS A 89 -4.01 2.17 10.03
CA HIS A 89 -3.71 0.84 9.51
C HIS A 89 -2.22 0.61 9.31
N THR A 90 -1.87 -0.67 9.26
CA THR A 90 -0.56 -1.18 8.89
C THR A 90 -0.75 -2.61 8.41
N PHE A 91 0.27 -3.19 7.79
CA PHE A 91 0.17 -4.57 7.34
C PHE A 91 1.54 -5.23 7.24
N TRP A 92 1.54 -6.55 7.26
CA TRP A 92 2.76 -7.35 7.24
C TRP A 92 2.46 -8.74 6.70
N ASN A 93 3.53 -9.50 6.37
CA ASN A 93 3.39 -10.89 5.99
C ASN A 93 3.68 -11.75 7.24
N PRO A 94 2.67 -12.44 7.78
CA PRO A 94 2.86 -13.24 9.01
C PRO A 94 3.40 -14.64 8.76
N LYS A 95 3.54 -15.06 7.51
CA LYS A 95 3.89 -16.43 7.15
C LYS A 95 5.27 -16.49 6.52
N GLN A 96 5.81 -17.69 6.37
CA GLN A 96 7.10 -17.92 5.77
C GLN A 96 7.11 -17.72 4.26
N PRO A 97 6.12 -18.19 3.50
CA PRO A 97 6.12 -17.96 2.05
C PRO A 97 5.87 -16.48 1.72
N PRO A 98 6.47 -15.98 0.63
CA PRO A 98 6.16 -14.64 0.16
C PRO A 98 4.68 -14.50 -0.18
N ALA A 99 4.17 -13.28 -0.07
CA ALA A 99 2.80 -12.95 -0.44
C ALA A 99 2.81 -11.97 -1.60
N ARG A 100 1.96 -12.23 -2.59
CA ARG A 100 1.81 -11.37 -3.75
C ARG A 100 0.43 -10.73 -3.69
N TYR A 101 0.38 -9.41 -3.90
CA TYR A 101 -0.85 -8.67 -3.69
C TYR A 101 -0.95 -7.45 -4.59
N LEU A 102 -2.18 -7.00 -4.79
CA LEU A 102 -2.45 -5.71 -5.42
C LEU A 102 -2.74 -4.68 -4.35
N ILE A 103 -2.22 -3.48 -4.52
CA ILE A 103 -2.68 -2.28 -3.83
C ILE A 103 -3.55 -1.48 -4.79
N ILE A 104 -4.69 -1.04 -4.30
CA ILE A 104 -5.62 -0.16 -5.04
C ILE A 104 -5.67 1.14 -4.24
N MET A 105 -5.20 2.22 -4.84
CA MET A 105 -4.98 3.46 -4.11
C MET A 105 -5.23 4.67 -4.99
N THR A 106 -5.29 5.84 -4.35
CA THR A 106 -5.37 7.10 -5.07
C THR A 106 -3.98 7.53 -5.51
N LYS A 107 -3.91 8.48 -6.43
CA LYS A 107 -2.63 9.08 -6.81
C LYS A 107 -1.95 9.79 -5.64
N ARG A 108 -2.72 10.31 -4.70
CA ARG A 108 -2.15 10.95 -3.52
C ARG A 108 -1.38 9.95 -2.67
N ILE A 109 -1.97 8.78 -2.42
CA ILE A 109 -1.27 7.71 -1.68
C ILE A 109 -0.06 7.21 -2.46
N SER A 110 -0.23 7.00 -3.77
CA SER A 110 0.89 6.57 -4.61
C SER A 110 2.04 7.58 -4.57
N GLY A 111 1.71 8.87 -4.60
CA GLY A 111 2.70 9.93 -4.47
C GLY A 111 3.43 9.91 -3.13
N LEU A 112 2.71 9.62 -2.04
CA LEU A 112 3.33 9.47 -0.72
C LEU A 112 4.34 8.32 -0.72
N ILE A 113 3.95 7.19 -1.28
CA ILE A 113 4.83 6.02 -1.34
C ILE A 113 6.11 6.34 -2.12
N ASP A 114 5.97 6.98 -3.28
CA ASP A 114 7.12 7.40 -4.08
C ASP A 114 8.01 8.36 -3.30
N ALA A 115 7.41 9.30 -2.57
CA ALA A 115 8.13 10.28 -1.78
C ALA A 115 8.88 9.63 -0.62
N ILE A 116 8.28 8.61 0.02
CA ILE A 116 8.95 7.86 1.07
C ILE A 116 10.20 7.16 0.52
N HIS A 117 10.06 6.50 -0.63
CA HIS A 117 11.18 5.79 -1.26
C HIS A 117 12.30 6.74 -1.69
N ALA A 118 11.96 7.96 -2.07
CA ALA A 118 12.93 8.97 -2.51
C ALA A 118 13.52 9.78 -1.35
N ALA A 119 12.99 9.65 -0.14
CA ALA A 119 13.37 10.49 0.98
C ALA A 119 14.81 10.23 1.41
N GLN A 120 15.59 11.28 1.56
CA GLN A 120 16.95 11.20 2.08
C GLN A 120 16.98 11.36 3.60
N GLN A 121 16.00 12.08 4.15
CA GLN A 121 15.84 12.26 5.59
C GLN A 121 14.67 11.40 6.06
N ARG A 122 14.96 10.47 6.97
CA ARG A 122 13.97 9.52 7.45
C ARG A 122 13.75 9.55 8.95
N ASN A 123 14.21 10.62 9.62
CA ASN A 123 13.95 10.76 11.05
C ASN A 123 12.44 10.99 11.27
N PRO A 124 11.94 10.77 12.50
CA PRO A 124 10.51 10.88 12.76
C PRO A 124 9.87 12.20 12.36
N ALA A 125 10.58 13.31 12.62
CA ALA A 125 10.03 14.63 12.25
C ALA A 125 9.91 14.80 10.75
N ALA A 126 10.92 14.38 9.98
CA ALA A 126 10.89 14.45 8.52
C ALA A 126 9.78 13.57 7.95
N MET A 127 9.60 12.37 8.49
CA MET A 127 8.56 11.47 8.03
C MET A 127 7.16 12.01 8.32
N LYS A 128 6.94 12.59 9.50
CA LYS A 128 5.66 13.20 9.84
C LYS A 128 5.32 14.35 8.89
N THR A 129 6.30 15.18 8.57
CA THR A 129 6.13 16.28 7.62
C THR A 129 5.81 15.74 6.24
N LEU A 130 6.50 14.70 5.81
CA LEU A 130 6.26 14.09 4.50
C LEU A 130 4.85 13.53 4.39
N PHE A 131 4.40 12.77 5.38
CA PHE A 131 3.03 12.23 5.40
C PHE A 131 2.00 13.35 5.34
N ALA A 132 2.22 14.43 6.09
CA ALA A 132 1.27 15.56 6.12
C ALA A 132 1.09 16.20 4.74
N ARG A 133 2.13 16.23 3.92
CA ARG A 133 2.04 16.78 2.56
C ARG A 133 1.07 16.00 1.67
N TYR A 134 0.80 14.76 2.02
CA TYR A 134 -0.07 13.87 1.26
C TYR A 134 -1.35 13.56 2.03
N GLU A 135 -1.78 14.50 2.89
CA GLU A 135 -2.99 14.36 3.69
C GLU A 135 -3.03 13.06 4.47
N SER A 136 -1.88 12.71 5.06
CA SER A 136 -1.72 11.49 5.83
C SER A 136 -1.06 11.81 7.17
N GLU A 137 -1.25 10.92 8.14
CA GLU A 137 -0.74 11.10 9.49
C GLU A 137 0.01 9.85 9.94
N LEU A 138 1.26 10.04 10.28
CA LEU A 138 2.09 8.96 10.82
C LEU A 138 1.80 8.87 12.32
N LEU A 139 1.50 7.65 12.80
CA LEU A 139 1.02 7.42 14.16
C LEU A 139 2.04 6.71 15.07
N GLU A 140 3.28 6.58 14.61
CA GLU A 140 4.33 6.03 15.44
C GLU A 140 5.71 6.64 15.18
#